data_de8e89963245b192f64249994ce97d8f
#
_entry.id   de8e89963245b192f64249994ce97d8f
#
_cell.length_a   1.000
_cell.length_b   1.000
_cell.length_c   1.000
_cell.angle_alpha   90.00
_cell.angle_beta   90.00
_cell.angle_gamma   90.00
#
_symmetry.space_group_name_H-M   'P 1'
#
loop_
_entity.id
_entity.type
_entity.pdbx_description
1 polymer ?
#
loop_
_entity_poly.entity_id
_entity_poly.type
_entity_poly.pdbx_seq_one_letter_code
_entity_poly.pdbx_strand_id
1 'polypeptide(L)'
;MQNEPIYVLLADDDEDDRLFFRDAIKELKMNTVVNVVKDGQELIDHLTQKGAILPHVLFLDLNMPIKTGLECLKEIKNIDRFKNIAIAIYSTSASEKDIEETFVRGANVYIKKPSNFSSLKKVLSEVITINWQYQTSGLNRDNFLLSL
;
A
#
# COMPACT_ATOMS: atom_id res chain seq x y z
N MET A 1 17.60 8.81 -17.29
CA MET A 1 17.27 8.40 -17.25
C MET A 1 16.57 7.72 -16.82
N GLN A 2 16.14 7.67 -16.37
CA GLN A 2 15.51 6.97 -15.92
C GLN A 2 14.22 6.85 -16.16
N ASN A 3 13.75 6.25 -16.78
CA ASN A 3 12.38 6.06 -17.21
C ASN A 3 11.81 4.74 -16.77
N GLU A 4 12.37 4.21 -15.70
CA GLU A 4 11.82 2.99 -15.14
C GLU A 4 10.54 3.32 -14.38
N PRO A 5 9.46 2.54 -14.61
CA PRO A 5 8.21 2.83 -13.93
C PRO A 5 8.27 2.44 -12.46
N ILE A 6 7.43 3.08 -11.68
CA ILE A 6 7.19 2.69 -10.29
C ILE A 6 6.09 1.64 -10.30
N TYR A 7 6.37 0.48 -9.72
CA TYR A 7 5.40 -0.60 -9.64
C TYR A 7 4.56 -0.43 -8.37
N VAL A 8 3.26 -0.32 -8.56
CA VAL A 8 2.29 -0.10 -7.49
C VAL A 8 1.34 -1.28 -7.45
N LEU A 9 1.14 -1.84 -6.28
CA LEU A 9 0.20 -2.94 -6.10
C LEU A 9 -0.86 -2.53 -5.09
N LEU A 10 -2.13 -2.73 -5.42
CA LEU A 10 -3.25 -2.49 -4.53
C LEU A 10 -3.94 -3.80 -4.19
N ALA A 11 -4.09 -4.08 -2.90
CA ALA A 11 -4.89 -5.20 -2.41
C ALA A 11 -6.13 -4.64 -1.74
N ASP A 12 -7.30 -4.83 -2.35
CA ASP A 12 -8.56 -4.27 -1.88
C ASP A 12 -9.70 -5.10 -2.46
N ASP A 13 -10.63 -5.52 -1.62
CA ASP A 13 -11.72 -6.39 -2.05
C ASP A 13 -12.91 -5.63 -2.66
N ASP A 14 -12.93 -4.32 -2.56
CA ASP A 14 -14.03 -3.50 -3.08
C ASP A 14 -13.74 -3.05 -4.50
N GLU A 15 -14.59 -3.46 -5.43
CA GLU A 15 -14.39 -3.15 -6.84
C GLU A 15 -14.43 -1.64 -7.10
N ASP A 16 -15.35 -0.93 -6.45
CA ASP A 16 -15.45 0.51 -6.64
C ASP A 16 -14.21 1.23 -6.14
N ASP A 17 -13.66 0.78 -5.01
CA ASP A 17 -12.42 1.37 -4.49
C ASP A 17 -11.24 1.10 -5.42
N ARG A 18 -11.19 -0.09 -6.02
CA ARG A 18 -10.12 -0.39 -6.99
C ARG A 18 -10.19 0.51 -8.21
N LEU A 19 -11.40 0.74 -8.73
CA LEU A 19 -11.59 1.62 -9.88
C LEU A 19 -11.24 3.06 -9.54
N PHE A 20 -11.68 3.53 -8.37
CA PHE A 20 -11.40 4.87 -7.89
C PHE A 20 -9.89 5.11 -7.79
N PHE A 21 -9.18 4.15 -7.23
CA PHE A 21 -7.73 4.19 -7.08
C PHE A 21 -7.04 4.24 -8.46
N ARG A 22 -7.43 3.37 -9.37
CA ARG A 22 -6.84 3.33 -10.70
C ARG A 22 -7.05 4.63 -11.46
N ASP A 23 -8.26 5.18 -11.37
CA ASP A 23 -8.57 6.44 -12.04
C ASP A 23 -7.72 7.59 -11.48
N ALA A 24 -7.53 7.61 -10.16
CA ALA A 24 -6.73 8.63 -9.53
C ALA A 24 -5.28 8.59 -9.99
N ILE A 25 -4.69 7.38 -10.00
CA ILE A 25 -3.30 7.23 -10.45
C ILE A 25 -3.15 7.62 -11.91
N LYS A 26 -4.12 7.23 -12.74
CA LYS A 26 -4.08 7.54 -14.16
C LYS A 26 -4.05 9.06 -14.39
N GLU A 27 -4.81 9.81 -13.58
CA GLU A 27 -4.84 11.26 -13.72
C GLU A 27 -3.56 11.94 -13.25
N LEU A 28 -2.78 11.28 -12.41
CA LEU A 28 -1.51 11.85 -11.95
C LEU A 28 -0.46 11.86 -13.04
N LYS A 29 -0.64 11.06 -14.09
CA LYS A 29 0.28 10.99 -15.22
C LYS A 29 1.72 10.65 -14.81
N MET A 30 1.85 9.90 -13.72
CA MET A 30 3.14 9.41 -13.27
C MET A 30 3.49 8.14 -14.04
N ASN A 31 4.78 7.88 -14.20
CA ASN A 31 5.21 6.65 -14.86
C ASN A 31 5.08 5.48 -13.88
N THR A 32 3.92 4.86 -13.86
CA THR A 32 3.61 3.77 -12.94
C THR A 32 3.03 2.58 -13.67
N VAL A 33 3.27 1.40 -13.12
CA VAL A 33 2.57 0.18 -13.51
C VAL A 33 1.75 -0.25 -12.30
N VAL A 34 0.43 -0.29 -12.45
CA VAL A 34 -0.49 -0.58 -11.36
C VAL A 34 -1.11 -1.95 -11.56
N ASN A 35 -0.97 -2.79 -10.55
CA ASN A 35 -1.66 -4.08 -10.50
C ASN A 35 -2.59 -4.07 -9.30
N VAL A 36 -3.69 -4.81 -9.39
CA VAL A 36 -4.64 -4.92 -8.29
C VAL A 36 -4.93 -6.38 -8.00
N VAL A 37 -5.13 -6.69 -6.73
CA VAL A 37 -5.59 -8.00 -6.27
C VAL A 37 -6.78 -7.77 -5.35
N LYS A 38 -7.64 -8.77 -5.21
CA LYS A 38 -8.94 -8.56 -4.57
C LYS A 38 -9.10 -9.23 -3.22
N ASP A 39 -8.12 -10.01 -2.79
CA ASP A 39 -8.16 -10.62 -1.46
C ASP A 39 -6.74 -10.93 -1.01
N GLY A 40 -6.62 -11.32 0.27
CA GLY A 40 -5.31 -11.53 0.87
C GLY A 40 -4.56 -12.72 0.32
N GLN A 41 -5.27 -13.79 -0.06
CA GLN A 41 -4.61 -14.95 -0.63
C GLN A 41 -4.08 -14.62 -2.03
N GLU A 42 -4.86 -13.89 -2.81
CA GLU A 42 -4.43 -13.45 -4.13
C GLU A 42 -3.20 -12.55 -4.04
N LEU A 43 -3.14 -11.70 -2.99
CA LEU A 43 -1.96 -10.87 -2.75
C LEU A 43 -0.71 -11.71 -2.54
N ILE A 44 -0.79 -12.67 -1.63
CA ILE A 44 0.37 -13.51 -1.31
C ILE A 44 0.78 -14.33 -2.55
N ASP A 45 -0.19 -14.89 -3.27
CA ASP A 45 0.09 -15.64 -4.48
C ASP A 45 0.79 -14.77 -5.52
N HIS A 46 0.34 -13.53 -5.67
CA HIS A 46 0.94 -12.59 -6.61
C HIS A 46 2.41 -12.30 -6.26
N LEU A 47 2.69 -12.07 -4.98
CA LEU A 47 4.04 -11.73 -4.55
C LEU A 47 4.99 -12.93 -4.58
N THR A 48 4.48 -14.12 -4.33
CA THR A 48 5.33 -15.32 -4.26
C THR A 48 5.46 -16.04 -5.58
N GLN A 49 4.76 -15.60 -6.61
CA GLN A 49 4.82 -16.20 -7.92
C GLN A 49 6.25 -16.16 -8.45
N LYS A 50 6.68 -17.24 -9.08
CA LYS A 50 8.05 -17.30 -9.62
C LYS A 50 8.21 -16.23 -10.70
N GLY A 51 9.28 -15.46 -10.58
CA GLY A 51 9.55 -14.38 -11.53
C GLY A 51 8.74 -13.14 -11.35
N ALA A 52 7.98 -13.03 -10.24
CA ALA A 52 7.16 -11.84 -9.98
C ALA A 52 8.04 -10.60 -9.86
N ILE A 53 7.56 -9.51 -10.46
CA ILE A 53 8.18 -8.20 -10.26
C ILE A 53 7.56 -7.62 -8.99
N LEU A 54 8.40 -7.40 -7.98
CA LEU A 54 7.92 -6.90 -6.69
C LEU A 54 7.55 -5.42 -6.78
N PRO A 55 6.46 -5.00 -6.12
CA PRO A 55 6.09 -3.59 -6.14
C PRO A 55 7.05 -2.75 -5.33
N HIS A 56 7.19 -1.50 -5.70
CA HIS A 56 7.88 -0.52 -4.86
C HIS A 56 6.99 -0.15 -3.67
N VAL A 57 5.68 -0.06 -3.92
CA VAL A 57 4.70 0.30 -2.90
C VAL A 57 3.51 -0.64 -3.00
N LEU A 58 3.12 -1.18 -1.85
CA LEU A 58 1.90 -1.98 -1.71
C LEU A 58 0.89 -1.16 -0.90
N PHE A 59 -0.28 -0.90 -1.47
CA PHE A 59 -1.40 -0.32 -0.74
C PHE A 59 -2.27 -1.49 -0.27
N LEU A 60 -2.46 -1.61 1.02
CA LEU A 60 -3.01 -2.82 1.64
C LEU A 60 -4.23 -2.49 2.48
N ASP A 61 -5.40 -2.97 2.04
CA ASP A 61 -6.62 -2.88 2.83
C ASP A 61 -6.56 -3.89 3.96
N LEU A 62 -7.07 -3.51 5.11
CA LEU A 62 -7.09 -4.41 6.28
C LEU A 62 -8.24 -5.41 6.24
N ASN A 63 -9.38 -5.02 5.69
CA ASN A 63 -10.59 -5.84 5.73
C ASN A 63 -10.80 -6.56 4.41
N MET A 64 -10.18 -7.72 4.27
CA MET A 64 -10.31 -8.54 3.07
C MET A 64 -10.72 -9.95 3.46
N PRO A 65 -11.46 -10.64 2.58
CA PRO A 65 -11.82 -12.04 2.84
C PRO A 65 -10.61 -12.96 2.67
N ILE A 66 -10.75 -14.17 3.16
CA ILE A 66 -9.78 -15.27 3.06
C ILE A 66 -8.58 -15.02 3.96
N LYS A 67 -7.86 -13.93 3.73
CA LYS A 67 -6.71 -13.53 4.54
C LYS A 67 -6.79 -12.02 4.73
N THR A 68 -6.79 -11.57 5.98
CA THR A 68 -6.90 -10.13 6.27
C THR A 68 -5.61 -9.39 5.92
N GLY A 69 -5.72 -8.06 5.84
CA GLY A 69 -4.54 -7.24 5.58
C GLY A 69 -3.49 -7.39 6.68
N LEU A 70 -3.91 -7.48 7.94
CA LEU A 70 -2.96 -7.67 9.03
C LEU A 70 -2.23 -9.01 8.91
N GLU A 71 -2.95 -10.07 8.55
CA GLU A 71 -2.33 -11.38 8.32
C GLU A 71 -1.32 -11.31 7.18
N CYS A 72 -1.67 -10.62 6.10
CA CYS A 72 -0.75 -10.44 4.98
C CYS A 72 0.48 -9.65 5.39
N LEU A 73 0.30 -8.58 6.17
CA LEU A 73 1.41 -7.77 6.64
C LEU A 73 2.39 -8.61 7.45
N LYS A 74 1.88 -9.43 8.37
CA LYS A 74 2.73 -10.32 9.16
C LYS A 74 3.49 -11.29 8.28
N GLU A 75 2.82 -11.88 7.32
CA GLU A 75 3.44 -12.86 6.43
C GLU A 75 4.52 -12.22 5.56
N ILE A 76 4.22 -11.07 4.98
CA ILE A 76 5.16 -10.35 4.11
C ILE A 76 6.41 -9.95 4.88
N LYS A 77 6.24 -9.47 6.12
CA LYS A 77 7.36 -9.03 6.93
C LYS A 77 8.28 -10.17 7.39
N ASN A 78 7.79 -11.41 7.33
CA ASN A 78 8.60 -12.58 7.67
C ASN A 78 9.39 -13.12 6.48
N ILE A 79 9.20 -12.56 5.30
CA ILE A 79 9.89 -13.01 4.08
C ILE A 79 10.94 -11.98 3.73
N ASP A 80 12.21 -12.36 3.85
CA ASP A 80 13.33 -11.43 3.66
C ASP A 80 13.33 -10.79 2.28
N ARG A 81 12.92 -11.54 1.27
CA ARG A 81 12.87 -11.05 -0.10
C ARG A 81 11.96 -9.85 -0.28
N PHE A 82 10.99 -9.66 0.63
CA PHE A 82 10.01 -8.58 0.54
C PHE A 82 10.34 -7.37 1.41
N LYS A 83 11.53 -7.35 2.02
CA LYS A 83 11.87 -6.31 3.00
C LYS A 83 11.90 -4.89 2.43
N ASN A 84 12.10 -4.76 1.13
CA ASN A 84 12.19 -3.44 0.51
C ASN A 84 10.86 -2.93 -0.06
N ILE A 85 9.79 -3.69 0.09
CA ILE A 85 8.47 -3.23 -0.33
C ILE A 85 7.95 -2.24 0.71
N ALA A 86 7.65 -1.01 0.28
CA ALA A 86 6.99 -0.05 1.17
C ALA A 86 5.52 -0.45 1.28
N ILE A 87 5.01 -0.54 2.51
CA ILE A 87 3.63 -0.96 2.75
C ILE A 87 2.83 0.20 3.31
N ALA A 88 1.83 0.63 2.55
CA ALA A 88 0.90 1.68 2.95
C ALA A 88 -0.43 1.02 3.29
N ILE A 89 -0.84 1.09 4.54
CA ILE A 89 -2.17 0.61 4.92
C ILE A 89 -3.19 1.58 4.34
N TYR A 90 -4.25 1.04 3.73
CA TYR A 90 -5.23 1.82 2.98
C TYR A 90 -6.61 1.31 3.38
N SER A 91 -7.22 1.95 4.38
CA SER A 91 -8.40 1.39 5.04
C SER A 91 -9.42 2.47 5.38
N THR A 92 -10.70 2.09 5.40
CA THR A 92 -11.76 2.98 5.88
C THR A 92 -11.72 3.12 7.40
N SER A 93 -11.13 2.15 8.09
CA SER A 93 -10.95 2.23 9.54
C SER A 93 -9.80 3.14 9.90
N ALA A 94 -9.94 3.86 11.00
CA ALA A 94 -8.85 4.64 11.56
C ALA A 94 -8.81 4.45 13.08
N SER A 95 -9.16 3.25 13.55
CA SER A 95 -9.17 2.95 14.98
C SER A 95 -7.73 2.96 15.51
N GLU A 96 -7.58 3.36 16.78
CA GLU A 96 -6.27 3.35 17.43
C GLU A 96 -5.65 1.96 17.41
N LYS A 97 -6.47 0.94 17.57
CA LYS A 97 -5.99 -0.44 17.55
C LYS A 97 -5.38 -0.80 16.21
N ASP A 98 -6.05 -0.49 15.10
CA ASP A 98 -5.56 -0.81 13.77
C ASP A 98 -4.30 -0.02 13.45
N ILE A 99 -4.28 1.26 13.81
CA ILE A 99 -3.11 2.10 13.58
C ILE A 99 -1.92 1.56 14.36
N GLU A 100 -2.11 1.24 15.63
CA GLU A 100 -1.04 0.76 16.49
C GLU A 100 -0.52 -0.61 16.02
N GLU A 101 -1.41 -1.54 15.73
CA GLU A 101 -1.00 -2.88 15.32
C GLU A 101 -0.22 -2.88 14.03
N THR A 102 -0.66 -2.08 13.05
CA THR A 102 0.04 -2.03 11.77
C THR A 102 1.38 -1.31 11.89
N PHE A 103 1.47 -0.29 12.74
CA PHE A 103 2.74 0.37 13.01
C PHE A 103 3.75 -0.61 13.63
N VAL A 104 3.32 -1.33 14.67
CA VAL A 104 4.19 -2.30 15.36
C VAL A 104 4.65 -3.41 14.41
N ARG A 105 3.79 -3.80 13.48
CA ARG A 105 4.11 -4.86 12.52
C ARG A 105 4.97 -4.37 11.35
N GLY A 106 5.31 -3.09 11.32
CA GLY A 106 6.28 -2.57 10.37
C GLY A 106 5.74 -1.97 9.08
N ALA A 107 4.44 -1.65 9.03
CA ALA A 107 3.93 -0.89 7.90
C ALA A 107 4.59 0.48 7.85
N ASN A 108 4.72 1.05 6.66
CA ASN A 108 5.43 2.31 6.47
C ASN A 108 4.55 3.53 6.69
N VAL A 109 3.27 3.44 6.33
CA VAL A 109 2.34 4.56 6.50
C VAL A 109 0.92 4.00 6.61
N TYR A 110 0.04 4.74 7.28
CA TYR A 110 -1.37 4.40 7.42
C TYR A 110 -2.20 5.49 6.76
N ILE A 111 -3.05 5.11 5.83
CA ILE A 111 -3.91 6.03 5.10
C ILE A 111 -5.36 5.66 5.36
N LYS A 112 -6.12 6.59 5.94
CA LYS A 112 -7.56 6.42 5.97
C LYS A 112 -8.08 6.76 4.58
N LYS A 113 -8.84 5.85 3.96
CA LYS A 113 -9.31 6.03 2.59
C LYS A 113 -10.02 7.37 2.42
N PRO A 114 -9.53 8.24 1.53
CA PRO A 114 -10.21 9.52 1.28
C PRO A 114 -11.54 9.30 0.57
N SER A 115 -12.53 10.14 0.87
CA SER A 115 -13.85 10.03 0.27
C SER A 115 -13.98 10.82 -1.02
N ASN A 116 -13.06 11.76 -1.29
CA ASN A 116 -13.12 12.50 -2.54
C ASN A 116 -11.88 12.28 -3.38
N PHE A 117 -12.08 12.45 -4.67
CA PHE A 117 -11.08 12.12 -5.69
C PHE A 117 -9.83 13.00 -5.59
N SER A 118 -10.02 14.28 -5.31
CA SER A 118 -8.90 15.22 -5.20
C SER A 118 -7.97 14.85 -4.05
N SER A 119 -8.54 14.49 -2.89
CA SER A 119 -7.76 14.08 -1.74
C SER A 119 -7.04 12.76 -2.02
N LEU A 120 -7.69 11.84 -2.71
CA LEU A 120 -7.05 10.58 -3.07
C LEU A 120 -5.84 10.81 -3.97
N LYS A 121 -5.98 11.66 -4.98
CA LYS A 121 -4.85 11.96 -5.88
C LYS A 121 -3.68 12.56 -5.09
N LYS A 122 -3.98 13.45 -4.15
CA LYS A 122 -2.94 14.08 -3.34
C LYS A 122 -2.18 13.06 -2.51
N VAL A 123 -2.91 12.17 -1.82
CA VAL A 123 -2.30 11.13 -1.00
C VAL A 123 -1.44 10.20 -1.86
N LEU A 124 -1.98 9.75 -2.98
CA LEU A 124 -1.26 8.82 -3.84
C LEU A 124 0.02 9.45 -4.38
N SER A 125 -0.07 10.72 -4.79
CA SER A 125 1.11 11.44 -5.27
C SER A 125 2.19 11.49 -4.20
N GLU A 126 1.81 11.85 -2.97
CA GLU A 126 2.77 11.94 -1.86
C GLU A 126 3.42 10.59 -1.57
N VAL A 127 2.61 9.54 -1.44
CA VAL A 127 3.12 8.22 -1.07
C VAL A 127 4.01 7.64 -2.16
N ILE A 128 3.60 7.76 -3.40
CA ILE A 128 4.34 7.16 -4.50
C ILE A 128 5.67 7.87 -4.74
N THR A 129 5.74 9.18 -4.47
CA THR A 129 6.96 9.94 -4.70
C THR A 129 7.97 9.88 -3.56
N ILE A 130 7.57 9.38 -2.38
CA ILE A 130 8.50 9.27 -1.27
C ILE A 130 9.55 8.20 -1.56
N ASN A 131 10.81 8.52 -1.26
CA ASN A 131 11.86 7.51 -1.33
C ASN A 131 11.93 6.79 0.01
N TRP A 132 11.28 5.66 0.08
CA TRP A 132 11.11 4.94 1.34
C TRP A 132 12.43 4.42 1.92
N GLN A 133 13.44 4.22 1.10
CA GLN A 133 14.75 3.77 1.59
C GLN A 133 15.39 4.81 2.50
N TYR A 134 15.18 6.09 2.20
CA TYR A 134 15.70 7.15 3.05
C TYR A 134 14.78 7.50 4.21
N GLN A 135 13.49 7.13 4.10
CA GLN A 135 12.51 7.49 5.12
C GLN A 135 12.44 6.51 6.28
N THR A 136 12.91 5.28 6.09
CA THR A 136 12.74 4.24 7.11
C THR A 136 13.38 4.58 8.43
N SER A 137 14.54 5.25 8.43
CA SER A 137 15.23 5.59 9.67
C SER A 137 14.53 6.70 10.46
N GLY A 138 13.68 7.47 9.81
CA GLY A 138 12.95 8.54 10.47
C GLY A 138 11.52 8.21 10.86
N LEU A 139 11.09 6.97 10.62
CA LEU A 139 9.72 6.57 10.92
C LEU A 139 9.47 6.40 12.41
N ASN A 140 8.38 6.98 12.89
CA ASN A 140 7.92 6.78 14.25
C ASN A 140 6.40 6.88 14.25
N ARG A 141 5.79 6.65 15.40
CA ARG A 141 4.34 6.62 15.54
C ARG A 141 3.68 7.93 15.10
N ASP A 142 4.35 9.05 15.34
CA ASP A 142 3.77 10.37 15.05
C ASP A 142 3.66 10.65 13.56
N ASN A 143 4.61 10.19 12.76
CA ASN A 143 4.56 10.44 11.32
C ASN A 143 4.07 9.25 10.50
N PHE A 144 3.61 8.20 11.18
CA PHE A 144 3.07 7.01 10.53
C PHE A 144 1.73 7.28 9.88
N LEU A 145 0.85 7.98 10.60
CA LEU A 145 -0.50 8.28 10.09
C LEU A 145 -0.46 9.47 9.15
N LEU A 146 -0.82 9.23 7.90
CA LEU A 146 -0.87 10.29 6.90
C LEU A 146 -2.26 10.91 6.92
N SER A 147 -2.34 12.18 7.30
CA SER A 147 -3.58 12.96 7.37
C SER A 147 -3.62 13.99 6.26
N LEU A 148 -4.85 14.24 5.82
CA LEU A 148 -5.11 15.28 4.82
C LEU A 148 -5.90 16.43 5.38
#